data_24871fc4bc86437fbf75600a9e6d2f8a
#
_entry.id   24871fc4bc86437fbf75600a9e6d2f8a
#
_cell.length_a   1.000
_cell.length_b   1.000
_cell.length_c   1.000
_cell.angle_alpha   90.00
_cell.angle_beta   90.00
_cell.angle_gamma   90.00
#
_symmetry.space_group_name_H-M   'P 1'
#
loop_
_entity.id
_entity.type
_entity.pdbx_description
1 polymer ?
#
loop_
_entity_poly.entity_id
_entity_poly.type
_entity_poly.pdbx_seq_one_letter_code
_entity_poly.pdbx_strand_id
1 'polypeptide(L)'
;MLAGISCCNFGSIYVSTQRHNERNQPLISIRWNHHLLSTVAARPQWLTLEEGSKSYIDKVMKGFPPNHMFLNTKVETVTNTSDGRVRLQLANGKSDVYDHVILATHGDQAHKLILPQASFEEREIMSGFQTSQNTAVLHSDLSLMPKIRGAWASWNYMTKSSATSSNIDQVCLTYNMNILQHISREVFGDVLVTLNPLHTPKEETIQGRYTYSHPLYNSAAIKSQSLLPNIQNIRGISYCGAWTKYGFHEDGFSSGLKVAQEHLGARLPFQFKDSTFSRGKRPILRLEDLLLRVLISVVQLMIRWLAWLLSIRRSLLKSNGSKYMKVE
;
A
#
# COMPACT_ATOMS: atom_id res chain seq x y z
N MET A 1 0.85 -10.72 25.70
CA MET A 1 1.76 -11.65 24.98
C MET A 1 1.52 -11.49 23.49
N LEU A 2 2.49 -10.94 22.75
CA LEU A 2 2.36 -10.69 21.31
C LEU A 2 2.78 -11.96 20.55
N ALA A 3 1.83 -12.78 20.15
CA ALA A 3 2.08 -13.90 19.28
C ALA A 3 1.80 -13.47 17.82
N GLY A 4 2.80 -13.57 16.99
CA GLY A 4 2.67 -13.52 15.54
C GLY A 4 2.99 -12.19 14.86
N ILE A 5 4.27 -11.82 14.79
CA ILE A 5 4.74 -10.88 13.78
C ILE A 5 5.03 -11.70 12.51
N SER A 6 4.04 -11.78 11.62
CA SER A 6 4.29 -12.23 10.25
C SER A 6 5.03 -11.10 9.52
N CYS A 7 6.35 -11.22 9.42
CA CYS A 7 7.17 -10.31 8.63
C CYS A 7 6.88 -10.51 7.15
N CYS A 8 6.00 -9.70 6.56
CA CYS A 8 6.08 -9.42 5.13
C CYS A 8 7.30 -8.54 4.89
N ASN A 9 8.44 -9.16 4.61
CA ASN A 9 9.67 -8.48 4.23
C ASN A 9 9.58 -7.95 2.81
N PHE A 10 8.98 -6.81 2.60
CA PHE A 10 9.24 -5.87 1.51
C PHE A 10 8.30 -4.67 1.65
N GLY A 11 8.56 -3.85 2.65
CA GLY A 11 7.97 -2.53 2.75
C GLY A 11 9.09 -1.53 2.94
N SER A 12 9.40 -0.76 1.90
CA SER A 12 10.18 0.45 2.10
C SER A 12 9.39 1.36 3.02
N ILE A 13 9.89 1.56 4.23
CA ILE A 13 9.30 2.52 5.16
C ILE A 13 9.67 3.89 4.64
N TYR A 14 8.71 4.58 4.07
CA TYR A 14 8.82 6.00 3.81
C TYR A 14 8.45 6.75 5.08
N VAL A 15 9.43 7.00 5.92
CA VAL A 15 9.28 7.94 7.03
C VAL A 15 9.44 9.35 6.45
N SER A 16 8.36 9.99 6.08
CA SER A 16 8.40 11.43 5.84
C SER A 16 8.41 12.13 7.18
N THR A 17 9.57 12.50 7.69
CA THR A 17 9.67 13.46 8.78
C THR A 17 9.29 14.85 8.26
N GLN A 18 7.99 15.15 8.21
CA GLN A 18 7.58 16.53 8.12
C GLN A 18 7.83 17.18 9.49
N ARG A 19 8.77 18.13 9.56
CA ARG A 19 8.78 19.12 10.62
C ARG A 19 7.41 19.82 10.59
N HIS A 20 6.69 19.70 11.70
CA HIS A 20 5.40 20.34 11.87
C HIS A 20 5.51 21.86 11.69
N ASN A 21 4.87 22.35 10.66
CA ASN A 21 4.36 23.70 10.63
C ASN A 21 2.83 23.58 10.71
N GLU A 22 2.25 24.01 11.82
CA GLU A 22 0.88 23.69 12.26
C GLU A 22 -0.24 24.39 11.50
N ARG A 23 -0.05 24.77 10.26
CA ARG A 23 -1.13 25.38 9.46
C ARG A 23 -1.20 24.73 8.09
N ASN A 24 -2.35 24.09 7.85
CA ASN A 24 -2.84 23.53 6.57
C ASN A 24 -2.48 22.07 6.29
N GLN A 25 -3.41 21.17 6.63
CA GLN A 25 -3.41 19.78 6.19
C GLN A 25 -4.34 19.59 4.99
N PRO A 26 -3.85 19.18 3.83
CA PRO A 26 -4.68 18.76 2.70
C PRO A 26 -4.88 17.25 2.59
N LEU A 27 -5.98 16.88 2.00
CA LEU A 27 -6.55 15.53 1.82
C LEU A 27 -5.76 14.58 0.91
N ILE A 28 -5.81 13.27 1.14
CA ILE A 28 -4.94 12.24 0.51
C ILE A 28 -5.24 11.91 -0.96
N SER A 29 -6.43 12.15 -1.52
CA SER A 29 -6.57 12.09 -2.99
C SER A 29 -5.73 13.13 -3.68
N ILE A 30 -5.53 14.25 -2.98
CA ILE A 30 -4.54 15.28 -3.25
C ILE A 30 -3.13 14.79 -2.86
N ARG A 31 -2.92 13.88 -1.89
CA ARG A 31 -1.57 13.39 -1.53
C ARG A 31 -0.93 12.48 -2.57
N TRP A 32 -1.66 11.66 -3.31
CA TRP A 32 -1.09 11.00 -4.48
C TRP A 32 -0.77 12.00 -5.59
N ASN A 33 -1.65 12.94 -5.84
CA ASN A 33 -1.37 14.04 -6.76
C ASN A 33 -0.42 15.09 -6.15
N HIS A 34 -0.45 15.31 -4.83
CA HIS A 34 0.50 16.15 -4.12
C HIS A 34 1.89 15.52 -3.98
N HIS A 35 2.02 14.20 -3.86
CA HIS A 35 3.32 13.56 -3.98
C HIS A 35 3.92 13.77 -5.36
N LEU A 36 3.13 13.68 -6.42
CA LEU A 36 3.60 13.99 -7.76
C LEU A 36 3.89 15.49 -7.93
N LEU A 37 3.02 16.38 -7.45
CA LEU A 37 3.18 17.83 -7.52
C LEU A 37 4.20 18.36 -6.50
N SER A 38 4.27 17.81 -5.29
CA SER A 38 5.27 18.21 -4.30
C SER A 38 6.66 17.65 -4.61
N THR A 39 6.78 16.52 -5.30
CA THR A 39 8.07 16.05 -5.84
C THR A 39 8.56 16.95 -6.98
N VAL A 40 7.65 17.54 -7.76
CA VAL A 40 8.01 18.48 -8.83
C VAL A 40 8.29 19.89 -8.26
N ALA A 41 7.47 20.39 -7.35
CA ALA A 41 7.54 21.76 -6.85
C ALA A 41 8.43 21.92 -5.61
N ALA A 42 8.36 21.02 -4.63
CA ALA A 42 9.05 21.13 -3.35
C ALA A 42 10.22 20.15 -3.19
N ARG A 43 10.34 19.16 -4.07
CA ARG A 43 11.40 18.12 -4.06
C ARG A 43 11.74 17.64 -2.65
N PRO A 44 10.76 17.13 -1.87
CA PRO A 44 11.02 16.66 -0.52
C PRO A 44 12.05 15.53 -0.57
N GLN A 45 13.00 15.53 0.34
CA GLN A 45 13.94 14.41 0.46
C GLN A 45 13.15 13.17 0.94
N TRP A 46 13.30 12.08 0.21
CA TRP A 46 12.80 10.78 0.59
C TRP A 46 13.85 10.09 1.44
N LEU A 47 13.42 9.66 2.63
CA LEU A 47 14.28 8.99 3.57
C LEU A 47 13.98 7.49 3.58
N THR A 48 15.00 6.68 3.71
CA THR A 48 14.93 5.24 3.96
C THR A 48 15.77 4.88 5.18
N LEU A 49 15.53 3.72 5.76
CA LEU A 49 16.38 3.21 6.82
C LEU A 49 17.62 2.57 6.20
N GLU A 50 18.81 2.98 6.64
CA GLU A 50 20.09 2.56 6.07
C GLU A 50 20.26 1.02 6.06
N GLU A 51 19.84 0.36 7.14
CA GLU A 51 19.88 -1.11 7.28
C GLU A 51 18.56 -1.79 6.91
N GLY A 52 17.68 -1.08 6.20
CA GLY A 52 16.34 -1.57 5.83
C GLY A 52 15.35 -1.63 6.99
N SER A 53 14.13 -2.09 6.70
CA SER A 53 13.02 -2.07 7.67
C SER A 53 13.20 -3.01 8.87
N LYS A 54 14.06 -4.02 8.76
CA LYS A 54 14.37 -4.91 9.88
C LYS A 54 15.00 -4.18 11.06
N SER A 55 15.81 -3.15 10.79
CA SER A 55 16.55 -2.42 11.82
C SER A 55 15.65 -1.74 12.87
N TYR A 56 14.48 -1.21 12.49
CA TYR A 56 13.57 -0.63 13.48
C TYR A 56 12.83 -1.71 14.28
N ILE A 57 12.51 -2.84 13.64
CA ILE A 57 11.88 -3.98 14.32
C ILE A 57 12.84 -4.50 15.41
N ASP A 58 14.12 -4.68 15.07
CA ASP A 58 15.14 -5.13 16.00
C ASP A 58 15.27 -4.15 17.20
N LYS A 59 15.18 -2.84 16.92
CA LYS A 59 15.19 -1.83 18.00
C LYS A 59 13.96 -1.89 18.88
N VAL A 60 12.77 -2.06 18.33
CA VAL A 60 11.53 -2.22 19.09
C VAL A 60 11.57 -3.48 19.95
N MET A 61 12.12 -4.57 19.41
CA MET A 61 12.20 -5.87 20.09
C MET A 61 13.37 -5.98 21.09
N LYS A 62 14.30 -5.03 21.11
CA LYS A 62 15.52 -5.09 21.95
C LYS A 62 15.26 -5.30 23.44
N GLY A 63 14.15 -4.80 23.97
CA GLY A 63 13.77 -4.97 25.38
C GLY A 63 12.77 -6.10 25.64
N PHE A 64 12.38 -6.83 24.58
CA PHE A 64 11.37 -7.86 24.72
C PHE A 64 12.01 -9.17 25.22
N PRO A 65 11.47 -9.79 26.31
CA PRO A 65 12.05 -11.01 26.86
C PRO A 65 12.01 -12.17 25.86
N PRO A 66 13.15 -12.83 25.56
CA PRO A 66 13.19 -13.93 24.58
C PRO A 66 12.25 -15.09 24.88
N ASN A 67 12.02 -15.40 26.15
CA ASN A 67 11.11 -16.47 26.60
C ASN A 67 9.62 -16.15 26.37
N HIS A 68 9.29 -14.92 25.92
CA HIS A 68 7.95 -14.53 25.52
C HIS A 68 7.78 -14.51 23.99
N MET A 69 8.81 -14.88 23.24
CA MET A 69 8.76 -14.99 21.77
C MET A 69 8.72 -16.45 21.36
N PHE A 70 7.62 -16.87 20.73
CA PHE A 70 7.43 -18.22 20.25
C PHE A 70 7.51 -18.22 18.71
N LEU A 71 8.73 -18.17 18.19
CA LEU A 71 8.98 -18.27 16.76
C LEU A 71 8.73 -19.69 16.26
N ASN A 72 8.40 -19.84 14.97
CA ASN A 72 8.09 -21.14 14.34
C ASN A 72 6.94 -21.90 15.04
N THR A 73 6.06 -21.17 15.72
CA THR A 73 4.92 -21.71 16.47
C THR A 73 3.63 -21.29 15.78
N LYS A 74 3.16 -22.14 14.89
CA LYS A 74 1.94 -21.87 14.11
C LYS A 74 0.71 -22.09 14.98
N VAL A 75 -0.16 -21.07 15.06
CA VAL A 75 -1.51 -21.18 15.61
C VAL A 75 -2.44 -21.64 14.49
N GLU A 76 -3.30 -22.62 14.77
CA GLU A 76 -4.27 -23.16 13.82
C GLU A 76 -5.68 -22.65 14.06
N THR A 77 -6.09 -22.55 15.34
CA THR A 77 -7.41 -22.01 15.67
C THR A 77 -7.38 -21.17 16.94
N VAL A 78 -8.33 -20.25 17.00
CA VAL A 78 -8.58 -19.38 18.16
C VAL A 78 -10.04 -19.58 18.57
N THR A 79 -10.25 -20.07 19.80
CA THR A 79 -11.58 -20.39 20.33
C THR A 79 -11.72 -19.86 21.75
N ASN A 80 -12.94 -19.81 22.30
CA ASN A 80 -13.14 -19.48 23.70
C ASN A 80 -13.32 -20.76 24.54
N THR A 81 -12.85 -20.70 25.77
CA THR A 81 -13.10 -21.67 26.81
C THR A 81 -14.44 -21.38 27.50
N SER A 82 -14.95 -22.33 28.28
CA SER A 82 -16.22 -22.17 29.02
C SER A 82 -16.19 -21.03 30.06
N ASP A 83 -15.00 -20.66 30.55
CA ASP A 83 -14.77 -19.56 31.49
C ASP A 83 -14.55 -18.21 30.79
N GLY A 84 -14.73 -18.15 29.47
CA GLY A 84 -14.66 -16.90 28.65
C GLY A 84 -13.25 -16.51 28.20
N ARG A 85 -12.20 -17.24 28.63
CA ARG A 85 -10.83 -16.97 28.13
C ARG A 85 -10.64 -17.47 26.70
N VAL A 86 -9.51 -17.11 26.10
CA VAL A 86 -9.20 -17.42 24.69
C VAL A 86 -8.17 -18.55 24.61
N ARG A 87 -8.52 -19.62 23.92
CA ARG A 87 -7.63 -20.77 23.66
C ARG A 87 -6.99 -20.63 22.29
N LEU A 88 -5.66 -20.75 22.24
CA LEU A 88 -4.88 -20.92 21.02
C LEU A 88 -4.57 -22.41 20.83
N GLN A 89 -5.01 -23.00 19.75
CA GLN A 89 -4.61 -24.35 19.33
C GLN A 89 -3.40 -24.24 18.41
N LEU A 90 -2.33 -24.93 18.74
CA LEU A 90 -1.07 -24.92 17.98
C LEU A 90 -1.00 -26.12 17.04
N ALA A 91 -0.26 -25.97 15.93
CA ALA A 91 -0.07 -27.02 14.92
C ALA A 91 0.62 -28.29 15.46
N ASN A 92 1.34 -28.18 16.58
CA ASN A 92 1.98 -29.30 17.24
C ASN A 92 1.05 -30.06 18.21
N GLY A 93 -0.24 -29.77 18.20
CA GLY A 93 -1.25 -30.38 19.06
C GLY A 93 -1.36 -29.80 20.48
N LYS A 94 -0.45 -28.89 20.89
CA LYS A 94 -0.53 -28.18 22.17
C LYS A 94 -1.56 -27.05 22.10
N SER A 95 -2.06 -26.67 23.29
CA SER A 95 -2.92 -25.48 23.39
C SER A 95 -2.55 -24.66 24.62
N ASP A 96 -2.66 -23.35 24.48
CA ASP A 96 -2.47 -22.36 25.54
C ASP A 96 -3.72 -21.51 25.72
N VAL A 97 -3.97 -21.01 26.92
CA VAL A 97 -5.14 -20.20 27.26
C VAL A 97 -4.69 -18.83 27.78
N TYR A 98 -5.33 -17.79 27.29
CA TYR A 98 -5.03 -16.39 27.59
C TYR A 98 -6.30 -15.61 27.91
N ASP A 99 -6.18 -14.54 28.70
CA ASP A 99 -7.29 -13.66 29.01
C ASP A 99 -7.68 -12.82 27.79
N HIS A 100 -6.69 -12.47 26.93
CA HIS A 100 -6.90 -11.69 25.73
C HIS A 100 -5.91 -12.08 24.63
N VAL A 101 -6.36 -12.09 23.39
CA VAL A 101 -5.55 -12.36 22.19
C VAL A 101 -5.68 -11.23 21.18
N ILE A 102 -4.56 -10.71 20.71
CA ILE A 102 -4.51 -9.77 19.59
C ILE A 102 -4.11 -10.51 18.32
N LEU A 103 -4.99 -10.55 17.34
CA LEU A 103 -4.71 -11.11 16.02
C LEU A 103 -4.07 -10.04 15.13
N ALA A 104 -2.73 -10.09 15.04
CA ALA A 104 -1.92 -9.18 14.22
C ALA A 104 -1.45 -9.81 12.90
N THR A 105 -2.14 -10.85 12.44
CA THR A 105 -1.92 -11.52 11.16
C THR A 105 -2.62 -10.76 10.02
N HIS A 106 -2.53 -11.25 8.78
CA HIS A 106 -3.39 -10.73 7.70
C HIS A 106 -4.88 -10.96 8.02
N GLY A 107 -5.77 -10.12 7.48
CA GLY A 107 -7.20 -10.19 7.77
C GLY A 107 -7.84 -11.52 7.39
N ASP A 108 -7.49 -12.09 6.25
CA ASP A 108 -7.94 -13.41 5.81
C ASP A 108 -7.41 -14.55 6.70
N GLN A 109 -6.20 -14.41 7.24
CA GLN A 109 -5.64 -15.35 8.20
C GLN A 109 -6.34 -15.23 9.55
N ALA A 110 -6.54 -14.00 10.06
CA ALA A 110 -7.31 -13.76 11.28
C ALA A 110 -8.71 -14.36 11.18
N HIS A 111 -9.40 -14.16 10.04
CA HIS A 111 -10.70 -14.77 9.78
C HIS A 111 -10.65 -16.30 9.89
N LYS A 112 -9.69 -16.96 9.24
CA LYS A 112 -9.54 -18.43 9.30
C LYS A 112 -9.31 -18.93 10.71
N LEU A 113 -8.49 -18.22 11.51
CA LEU A 113 -8.16 -18.62 12.89
C LEU A 113 -9.39 -18.64 13.80
N ILE A 114 -10.30 -17.67 13.67
CA ILE A 114 -11.50 -17.56 14.51
C ILE A 114 -12.68 -18.39 14.01
N LEU A 115 -12.64 -18.84 12.75
CA LEU A 115 -13.79 -19.43 12.04
C LEU A 115 -14.53 -20.53 12.82
N PRO A 116 -13.87 -21.43 13.60
CA PRO A 116 -14.55 -22.49 14.32
C PRO A 116 -15.60 -21.99 15.32
N GLN A 117 -15.38 -20.83 15.95
CA GLN A 117 -16.30 -20.23 16.93
C GLN A 117 -16.66 -18.76 16.61
N ALA A 118 -16.40 -18.30 15.40
CA ALA A 118 -16.76 -16.93 15.01
C ALA A 118 -18.27 -16.71 15.10
N SER A 119 -18.67 -15.57 15.67
CA SER A 119 -20.06 -15.10 15.63
C SER A 119 -20.48 -14.80 14.18
N PHE A 120 -21.78 -14.63 13.95
CA PHE A 120 -22.27 -14.24 12.65
C PHE A 120 -21.66 -12.91 12.20
N GLU A 121 -21.59 -11.93 13.09
CA GLU A 121 -21.03 -10.60 12.80
C GLU A 121 -19.52 -10.66 12.51
N GLU A 122 -18.74 -11.43 13.27
CA GLU A 122 -17.33 -11.66 13.00
C GLU A 122 -17.12 -12.29 11.62
N ARG A 123 -17.91 -13.28 11.23
CA ARG A 123 -17.82 -13.93 9.91
C ARG A 123 -18.13 -12.95 8.80
N GLU A 124 -19.20 -12.16 8.93
CA GLU A 124 -19.60 -11.18 7.93
C GLU A 124 -18.51 -10.12 7.75
N ILE A 125 -18.04 -9.50 8.84
CA ILE A 125 -17.04 -8.43 8.78
C ILE A 125 -15.69 -8.96 8.29
N MET A 126 -15.22 -10.07 8.85
CA MET A 126 -13.87 -10.58 8.52
C MET A 126 -13.80 -11.18 7.11
N SER A 127 -14.91 -11.65 6.54
CA SER A 127 -14.95 -12.16 5.16
C SER A 127 -14.61 -11.10 4.10
N GLY A 128 -14.77 -9.82 4.41
CA GLY A 128 -14.44 -8.74 3.51
C GLY A 128 -12.94 -8.48 3.35
N PHE A 129 -12.13 -9.01 4.26
CA PHE A 129 -10.67 -8.88 4.19
C PHE A 129 -10.06 -10.04 3.41
N GLN A 130 -9.85 -9.81 2.13
CA GLN A 130 -9.29 -10.79 1.21
C GLN A 130 -7.88 -10.39 0.78
N THR A 131 -7.13 -11.36 0.29
CA THR A 131 -5.78 -11.15 -0.24
C THR A 131 -5.66 -11.66 -1.67
N SER A 132 -4.76 -11.06 -2.44
CA SER A 132 -4.30 -11.59 -3.74
C SER A 132 -2.88 -12.11 -3.61
N GLN A 133 -2.61 -13.23 -4.29
CA GLN A 133 -1.26 -13.76 -4.41
C GLN A 133 -0.51 -12.98 -5.50
N ASN A 134 0.69 -12.50 -5.18
CA ASN A 134 1.55 -11.78 -6.11
C ASN A 134 2.95 -12.39 -6.10
N THR A 135 3.52 -12.57 -7.29
CA THR A 135 4.90 -13.02 -7.45
C THR A 135 5.82 -11.82 -7.50
N ALA A 136 6.82 -11.78 -6.62
CA ALA A 136 7.90 -10.82 -6.65
C ALA A 136 9.19 -11.52 -7.10
N VAL A 137 9.86 -10.95 -8.10
CA VAL A 137 11.13 -11.45 -8.60
C VAL A 137 12.21 -10.41 -8.35
N LEU A 138 13.26 -10.80 -7.63
CA LEU A 138 14.49 -10.02 -7.47
C LEU A 138 15.41 -10.37 -8.63
N HIS A 139 15.81 -9.39 -9.43
CA HIS A 139 16.58 -9.60 -10.65
C HIS A 139 17.38 -8.37 -11.08
N SER A 140 18.24 -8.54 -12.08
CA SER A 140 18.97 -7.46 -12.76
C SER A 140 18.62 -7.32 -14.25
N ASP A 141 17.58 -7.97 -14.73
CA ASP A 141 17.15 -7.89 -16.13
C ASP A 141 16.48 -6.54 -16.44
N LEU A 142 17.06 -5.78 -17.35
CA LEU A 142 16.58 -4.45 -17.74
C LEU A 142 15.40 -4.50 -18.73
N SER A 143 15.01 -5.64 -19.25
CA SER A 143 13.89 -5.77 -20.19
C SER A 143 12.54 -5.36 -19.58
N LEU A 144 12.44 -5.38 -18.25
CA LEU A 144 11.28 -4.92 -17.46
C LEU A 144 11.39 -3.45 -17.01
N MET A 145 12.35 -2.70 -17.55
CA MET A 145 12.53 -1.28 -17.29
C MET A 145 12.26 -0.45 -18.55
N PRO A 146 11.94 0.85 -18.42
CA PRO A 146 11.82 1.73 -19.57
C PRO A 146 13.11 1.72 -20.42
N LYS A 147 12.98 1.71 -21.75
CA LYS A 147 14.12 1.69 -22.70
C LYS A 147 15.06 2.88 -22.50
N ILE A 148 14.52 4.05 -22.16
CA ILE A 148 15.27 5.29 -21.95
C ILE A 148 15.62 5.40 -20.45
N ARG A 149 16.90 5.35 -20.10
CA ARG A 149 17.35 5.45 -18.70
C ARG A 149 16.91 6.74 -18.00
N GLY A 150 16.81 7.86 -18.71
CA GLY A 150 16.32 9.11 -18.16
C GLY A 150 14.84 9.09 -17.74
N ALA A 151 14.09 8.07 -18.16
CA ALA A 151 12.71 7.84 -17.73
C ALA A 151 12.60 6.91 -16.51
N TRP A 152 13.72 6.41 -15.99
CA TRP A 152 13.70 5.51 -14.83
C TRP A 152 13.29 6.26 -13.57
N ALA A 153 12.34 5.68 -12.87
CA ALA A 153 11.87 6.15 -11.57
C ALA A 153 12.08 5.05 -10.51
N SER A 154 11.80 5.40 -9.26
CA SER A 154 11.78 4.42 -8.16
C SER A 154 10.77 3.31 -8.41
N TRP A 155 9.65 3.64 -9.05
CA TRP A 155 8.59 2.72 -9.48
C TRP A 155 8.36 2.86 -10.97
N ASN A 156 8.52 1.78 -11.69
CA ASN A 156 8.34 1.72 -13.14
C ASN A 156 7.17 0.81 -13.46
N TYR A 157 6.13 1.41 -14.02
CA TYR A 157 4.87 0.75 -14.30
C TYR A 157 4.80 0.32 -15.76
N MET A 158 4.51 -0.94 -16.01
CA MET A 158 4.35 -1.47 -17.36
C MET A 158 3.00 -2.18 -17.48
N THR A 159 2.31 -1.95 -18.57
CA THR A 159 1.02 -2.56 -18.89
C THR A 159 1.08 -3.30 -20.20
N LYS A 160 0.29 -4.34 -20.31
CA LYS A 160 0.01 -5.02 -21.55
C LYS A 160 -1.50 -4.90 -21.82
N SER A 161 -1.85 -4.38 -22.98
CA SER A 161 -3.22 -4.34 -23.48
C SER A 161 -3.28 -5.07 -24.83
N SER A 162 -4.41 -5.69 -25.13
CA SER A 162 -4.63 -6.27 -26.46
C SER A 162 -4.91 -5.17 -27.49
N ALA A 163 -4.55 -5.38 -28.72
CA ALA A 163 -4.80 -4.42 -29.82
C ALA A 163 -6.30 -4.14 -30.07
N THR A 164 -7.18 -5.01 -29.56
CA THR A 164 -8.64 -4.97 -29.76
C THR A 164 -9.41 -4.45 -28.55
N SER A 165 -8.74 -4.28 -27.39
CA SER A 165 -9.38 -3.84 -26.13
C SER A 165 -8.70 -2.59 -25.59
N SER A 166 -9.51 -1.61 -25.20
CA SER A 166 -9.04 -0.46 -24.41
C SER A 166 -8.73 -0.81 -22.95
N ASN A 167 -9.05 -2.05 -22.53
CA ASN A 167 -8.81 -2.52 -21.18
C ASN A 167 -7.36 -2.98 -21.02
N ILE A 168 -6.80 -2.72 -19.85
CA ILE A 168 -5.48 -3.20 -19.45
C ILE A 168 -5.63 -4.64 -19.00
N ASP A 169 -5.03 -5.58 -19.74
CA ASP A 169 -5.14 -7.02 -19.45
C ASP A 169 -4.19 -7.43 -18.31
N GLN A 170 -2.99 -6.88 -18.29
CA GLN A 170 -1.96 -7.20 -17.32
C GLN A 170 -1.15 -5.96 -16.92
N VAL A 171 -0.71 -5.96 -15.69
CA VAL A 171 0.07 -4.89 -15.08
C VAL A 171 1.25 -5.48 -14.34
N CYS A 172 2.44 -4.94 -14.53
CA CYS A 172 3.56 -5.19 -13.66
C CYS A 172 4.16 -3.90 -13.13
N LEU A 173 4.81 -4.00 -11.98
CA LEU A 173 5.47 -2.88 -11.32
C LEU A 173 6.90 -3.29 -10.99
N THR A 174 7.87 -2.59 -11.56
CA THR A 174 9.29 -2.79 -11.27
C THR A 174 9.81 -1.69 -10.35
N TYR A 175 10.28 -2.10 -9.18
CA TYR A 175 10.96 -1.26 -8.21
C TYR A 175 12.45 -1.17 -8.54
N ASN A 176 12.98 0.03 -8.65
CA ASN A 176 14.42 0.26 -8.76
C ASN A 176 15.01 0.40 -7.36
N MET A 177 15.60 -0.67 -6.86
CA MET A 177 16.11 -0.73 -5.48
C MET A 177 17.37 0.13 -5.31
N ASN A 178 18.13 0.38 -6.37
CA ASN A 178 19.27 1.29 -6.31
C ASN A 178 18.83 2.71 -5.93
N ILE A 179 17.67 3.16 -6.44
CA ILE A 179 17.07 4.45 -6.09
C ILE A 179 16.39 4.37 -4.73
N LEU A 180 15.56 3.34 -4.50
CA LEU A 180 14.71 3.23 -3.32
C LEU A 180 15.47 2.99 -2.02
N GLN A 181 16.56 2.22 -2.08
CA GLN A 181 17.33 1.79 -0.91
C GLN A 181 18.77 2.35 -0.94
N HIS A 182 19.07 3.26 -1.88
CA HIS A 182 20.41 3.82 -2.08
C HIS A 182 21.50 2.76 -2.23
N ILE A 183 21.17 1.63 -2.90
CA ILE A 183 22.13 0.56 -3.17
C ILE A 183 23.10 1.03 -4.27
N SER A 184 24.42 0.99 -3.99
CA SER A 184 25.42 1.39 -4.96
C SER A 184 25.37 0.52 -6.21
N ARG A 185 25.23 1.18 -7.35
CA ARG A 185 25.21 0.52 -8.65
C ARG A 185 26.58 0.07 -9.12
N GLU A 186 27.62 0.80 -8.70
CA GLU A 186 29.00 0.46 -9.03
C GLU A 186 29.41 -0.86 -8.37
N VAL A 187 28.88 -1.14 -7.17
CA VAL A 187 29.19 -2.34 -6.40
C VAL A 187 28.30 -3.51 -6.77
N PHE A 188 26.98 -3.27 -6.88
CA PHE A 188 25.97 -4.33 -6.98
C PHE A 188 25.29 -4.44 -8.36
N GLY A 189 25.59 -3.52 -9.28
CA GLY A 189 24.88 -3.42 -10.55
C GLY A 189 23.44 -2.93 -10.38
N ASP A 190 22.60 -3.25 -11.35
CA ASP A 190 21.16 -2.95 -11.30
C ASP A 190 20.44 -3.95 -10.40
N VAL A 191 19.76 -3.47 -9.37
CA VAL A 191 18.99 -4.27 -8.42
C VAL A 191 17.53 -3.90 -8.57
N LEU A 192 16.73 -4.83 -9.10
CA LEU A 192 15.33 -4.63 -9.45
C LEU A 192 14.44 -5.65 -8.74
N VAL A 193 13.25 -5.22 -8.34
CA VAL A 193 12.20 -6.12 -7.86
C VAL A 193 10.95 -5.89 -8.69
N THR A 194 10.50 -6.91 -9.43
CA THR A 194 9.29 -6.82 -10.24
C THR A 194 8.16 -7.63 -9.63
N LEU A 195 7.03 -6.97 -9.40
CA LEU A 195 5.76 -7.62 -9.03
C LEU A 195 5.00 -8.01 -10.29
N ASN A 196 4.59 -9.28 -10.35
CA ASN A 196 3.81 -9.87 -11.45
C ASN A 196 4.42 -9.54 -12.81
N PRO A 197 5.65 -9.98 -13.09
CA PRO A 197 6.34 -9.65 -14.33
C PRO A 197 5.54 -10.08 -15.55
N LEU A 198 5.41 -9.22 -16.57
CA LEU A 198 4.70 -9.50 -17.83
C LEU A 198 5.37 -10.59 -18.65
N HIS A 199 6.65 -10.80 -18.45
CA HIS A 199 7.45 -11.90 -18.96
C HIS A 199 8.49 -12.29 -17.93
N THR A 200 8.91 -13.54 -17.92
CA THR A 200 9.93 -14.00 -17.00
C THR A 200 11.27 -13.31 -17.30
N PRO A 201 11.90 -12.65 -16.29
CA PRO A 201 13.27 -12.17 -16.44
C PRO A 201 14.20 -13.33 -16.84
N LYS A 202 15.32 -13.02 -17.47
CA LYS A 202 16.33 -14.04 -17.84
C LYS A 202 16.82 -14.76 -16.58
N GLU A 203 16.85 -16.08 -16.59
CA GLU A 203 17.16 -16.91 -15.41
C GLU A 203 18.52 -16.54 -14.78
N GLU A 204 19.52 -16.26 -15.60
CA GLU A 204 20.86 -15.88 -15.14
C GLU A 204 20.88 -14.52 -14.39
N THR A 205 19.81 -13.72 -14.51
CA THR A 205 19.68 -12.41 -13.82
C THR A 205 18.81 -12.48 -12.55
N ILE A 206 18.22 -13.65 -12.27
CA ILE A 206 17.31 -13.81 -11.13
C ILE A 206 18.10 -14.21 -9.88
N GLN A 207 17.95 -13.43 -8.82
CA GLN A 207 18.52 -13.70 -7.50
C GLN A 207 17.49 -14.35 -6.55
N GLY A 208 16.19 -14.17 -6.81
CA GLY A 208 15.16 -14.79 -5.97
C GLY A 208 13.74 -14.61 -6.50
N ARG A 209 12.87 -15.56 -6.15
CA ARG A 209 11.44 -15.53 -6.44
C ARG A 209 10.66 -15.69 -5.14
N TYR A 210 9.67 -14.87 -4.93
CA TYR A 210 8.90 -14.81 -3.71
C TYR A 210 7.42 -14.68 -4.04
N THR A 211 6.58 -15.30 -3.22
CA THR A 211 5.12 -15.15 -3.32
C THR A 211 4.62 -14.41 -2.09
N TYR A 212 3.86 -13.34 -2.31
CA TYR A 212 3.28 -12.53 -1.26
C TYR A 212 1.77 -12.44 -1.39
N SER A 213 1.10 -12.46 -0.25
CA SER A 213 -0.32 -12.16 -0.15
C SER A 213 -0.51 -10.68 0.15
N HIS A 214 -1.12 -9.94 -0.76
CA HIS A 214 -1.42 -8.52 -0.56
C HIS A 214 -2.90 -8.33 -0.27
N PRO A 215 -3.26 -7.50 0.73
CA PRO A 215 -4.65 -7.15 1.01
C PRO A 215 -5.33 -6.53 -0.20
N LEU A 216 -6.54 -6.97 -0.50
CA LEU A 216 -7.39 -6.39 -1.54
C LEU A 216 -8.21 -5.24 -0.96
N TYR A 217 -8.07 -4.06 -1.54
CA TYR A 217 -8.80 -2.85 -1.11
C TYR A 217 -10.02 -2.59 -2.01
N ASN A 218 -10.92 -3.54 -2.04
CA ASN A 218 -12.21 -3.43 -2.72
C ASN A 218 -13.29 -2.79 -1.82
N SER A 219 -14.50 -2.62 -2.34
CA SER A 219 -15.62 -2.06 -1.60
C SER A 219 -16.01 -2.88 -0.36
N ALA A 220 -15.86 -4.21 -0.43
CA ALA A 220 -16.13 -5.10 0.71
C ALA A 220 -15.12 -4.85 1.83
N ALA A 221 -13.81 -4.76 1.54
CA ALA A 221 -12.78 -4.45 2.52
C ALA A 221 -13.01 -3.08 3.18
N ILE A 222 -13.38 -2.06 2.39
CA ILE A 222 -13.66 -0.72 2.92
C ILE A 222 -14.87 -0.72 3.85
N LYS A 223 -15.96 -1.45 3.48
CA LYS A 223 -17.13 -1.65 4.34
C LYS A 223 -16.71 -2.35 5.64
N SER A 224 -15.95 -3.43 5.54
CA SER A 224 -15.48 -4.19 6.70
C SER A 224 -14.56 -3.38 7.61
N GLN A 225 -13.69 -2.52 7.07
CA GLN A 225 -12.89 -1.59 7.87
C GLN A 225 -13.75 -0.64 8.71
N SER A 226 -14.88 -0.17 8.17
CA SER A 226 -15.81 0.70 8.92
C SER A 226 -16.58 -0.02 10.01
N LEU A 227 -16.81 -1.33 9.85
CA LEU A 227 -17.53 -2.18 10.79
C LEU A 227 -16.60 -2.88 11.80
N LEU A 228 -15.29 -2.89 11.57
CA LEU A 228 -14.32 -3.56 12.42
C LEU A 228 -14.42 -3.17 13.92
N PRO A 229 -14.72 -1.91 14.29
CA PRO A 229 -14.93 -1.55 15.69
C PRO A 229 -16.00 -2.36 16.40
N ASN A 230 -17.01 -2.89 15.69
CA ASN A 230 -18.10 -3.66 16.29
C ASN A 230 -17.64 -5.03 16.84
N ILE A 231 -16.54 -5.56 16.33
CA ILE A 231 -15.99 -6.85 16.76
C ILE A 231 -14.67 -6.73 17.53
N GLN A 232 -14.20 -5.51 17.75
CA GLN A 232 -13.00 -5.27 18.56
C GLN A 232 -13.28 -5.54 20.04
N ASN A 233 -12.31 -6.20 20.70
CA ASN A 233 -12.39 -6.51 22.13
C ASN A 233 -13.66 -7.30 22.53
N ILE A 234 -14.25 -8.02 21.59
CA ILE A 234 -15.35 -8.95 21.86
C ILE A 234 -14.77 -10.32 22.22
N ARG A 235 -15.32 -10.97 23.25
CA ARG A 235 -14.90 -12.28 23.77
C ARG A 235 -13.38 -12.45 23.95
N GLY A 236 -12.65 -11.37 24.36
CA GLY A 236 -11.21 -11.39 24.60
C GLY A 236 -10.37 -11.41 23.33
N ILE A 237 -10.91 -11.03 22.16
CA ILE A 237 -10.19 -11.00 20.90
C ILE A 237 -10.18 -9.56 20.33
N SER A 238 -9.01 -9.13 19.87
CA SER A 238 -8.83 -7.87 19.14
C SER A 238 -8.04 -8.10 17.87
N TYR A 239 -8.23 -7.22 16.90
CA TYR A 239 -7.65 -7.30 15.55
C TYR A 239 -6.82 -6.07 15.26
N CYS A 240 -5.62 -6.26 14.73
CA CYS A 240 -4.80 -5.18 14.20
C CYS A 240 -4.02 -5.65 12.98
N GLY A 241 -3.43 -4.71 12.27
CA GLY A 241 -2.64 -5.01 11.08
C GLY A 241 -2.78 -3.92 10.02
N ALA A 242 -1.89 -3.90 9.05
CA ALA A 242 -1.87 -2.92 7.97
C ALA A 242 -3.17 -2.92 7.14
N TRP A 243 -3.84 -4.07 7.03
CA TRP A 243 -5.10 -4.25 6.32
C TRP A 243 -6.29 -3.49 6.92
N THR A 244 -6.17 -3.05 8.19
CA THR A 244 -7.20 -2.22 8.84
C THR A 244 -7.30 -0.81 8.26
N LYS A 245 -6.30 -0.39 7.45
CA LYS A 245 -6.26 0.90 6.75
C LYS A 245 -5.77 0.73 5.30
N TYR A 246 -4.59 1.31 4.96
CA TYR A 246 -4.07 1.34 3.59
C TYR A 246 -3.05 0.26 3.25
N GLY A 247 -2.54 -0.47 4.25
CA GLY A 247 -1.57 -1.52 4.05
C GLY A 247 -0.11 -1.08 4.20
N PHE A 248 0.15 0.10 4.73
CA PHE A 248 1.49 0.57 5.02
C PHE A 248 1.98 0.07 6.39
N HIS A 249 3.29 0.06 6.59
CA HIS A 249 3.90 -0.29 7.89
C HIS A 249 3.35 0.57 9.03
N GLU A 250 3.19 1.88 8.80
CA GLU A 250 2.61 2.80 9.76
C GLU A 250 1.17 2.41 10.15
N ASP A 251 0.38 1.91 9.21
CA ASP A 251 -0.98 1.45 9.49
C ASP A 251 -0.98 0.23 10.40
N GLY A 252 -0.05 -0.71 10.15
CA GLY A 252 0.13 -1.88 11.00
C GLY A 252 0.56 -1.51 12.41
N PHE A 253 1.58 -0.68 12.54
CA PHE A 253 2.10 -0.22 13.81
C PHE A 253 1.06 0.58 14.60
N SER A 254 0.46 1.58 13.97
CA SER A 254 -0.57 2.44 14.58
C SER A 254 -1.79 1.65 15.01
N SER A 255 -2.23 0.66 14.24
CA SER A 255 -3.38 -0.19 14.63
C SER A 255 -3.08 -1.02 15.86
N GLY A 256 -1.85 -1.54 15.99
CA GLY A 256 -1.42 -2.28 17.18
C GLY A 256 -1.36 -1.40 18.43
N LEU A 257 -0.79 -0.19 18.32
CA LEU A 257 -0.77 0.79 19.42
C LEU A 257 -2.18 1.18 19.86
N LYS A 258 -3.08 1.39 18.90
CA LYS A 258 -4.48 1.73 19.17
C LYS A 258 -5.17 0.62 19.96
N VAL A 259 -5.06 -0.63 19.52
CA VAL A 259 -5.61 -1.79 20.24
C VAL A 259 -5.04 -1.89 21.66
N ALA A 260 -3.72 -1.74 21.81
CA ALA A 260 -3.08 -1.80 23.13
C ALA A 260 -3.59 -0.70 24.06
N GLN A 261 -3.76 0.52 23.58
CA GLN A 261 -4.23 1.65 24.37
C GLN A 261 -5.73 1.58 24.68
N GLU A 262 -6.57 1.33 23.68
CA GLU A 262 -8.03 1.40 23.83
C GLU A 262 -8.62 0.15 24.50
N HIS A 263 -8.03 -1.03 24.27
CA HIS A 263 -8.60 -2.30 24.74
C HIS A 263 -7.84 -2.94 25.90
N LEU A 264 -6.54 -2.64 26.03
CA LEU A 264 -5.70 -3.24 27.08
C LEU A 264 -5.17 -2.22 28.08
N GLY A 265 -5.56 -0.94 27.98
CA GLY A 265 -5.17 0.12 28.91
C GLY A 265 -3.68 0.44 28.90
N ALA A 266 -2.96 0.13 27.82
CA ALA A 266 -1.54 0.42 27.72
C ALA A 266 -1.28 1.92 27.71
N ARG A 267 -0.27 2.36 28.48
CA ARG A 267 0.20 3.75 28.50
C ARG A 267 1.38 3.91 27.54
N LEU A 268 1.21 4.73 26.54
CA LEU A 268 2.28 5.01 25.57
C LEU A 268 3.19 6.12 26.13
N PRO A 269 4.52 6.04 25.90
CA PRO A 269 5.48 7.05 26.35
C PRO A 269 5.47 8.33 25.50
N PHE A 270 4.53 8.43 24.56
CA PHE A 270 4.35 9.55 23.64
C PHE A 270 2.86 9.74 23.35
N GLN A 271 2.49 10.93 22.86
CA GLN A 271 1.13 11.18 22.42
C GLN A 271 0.87 10.43 21.12
N PHE A 272 -0.03 9.44 21.16
CA PHE A 272 -0.45 8.73 19.96
C PHE A 272 -1.27 9.67 19.07
N LYS A 273 -0.82 9.77 17.82
CA LYS A 273 -1.57 10.48 16.76
C LYS A 273 -1.88 9.46 15.68
N ASP A 274 -3.11 8.99 15.63
CA ASP A 274 -3.55 8.15 14.53
C ASP A 274 -3.53 8.93 13.21
N SER A 275 -3.27 8.25 12.09
CA SER A 275 -3.38 8.91 10.80
C SER A 275 -4.82 9.41 10.66
N THR A 276 -4.98 10.73 10.52
CA THR A 276 -6.29 11.39 10.40
C THR A 276 -7.03 11.02 9.11
N PHE A 277 -6.40 10.19 8.31
CA PHE A 277 -6.90 9.80 7.03
C PHE A 277 -7.91 8.66 7.17
N SER A 278 -9.16 8.95 6.83
CA SER A 278 -10.20 7.93 6.67
C SER A 278 -10.59 7.81 5.20
N ARG A 279 -10.54 6.59 4.65
CA ARG A 279 -11.12 6.30 3.34
C ARG A 279 -12.61 6.62 3.35
N GLY A 280 -13.11 7.13 2.23
CA GLY A 280 -14.53 7.38 2.05
C GLY A 280 -15.05 8.71 2.57
N LYS A 281 -14.27 9.52 3.26
CA LYS A 281 -14.63 10.92 3.45
C LYS A 281 -14.48 11.64 2.12
N ARG A 282 -15.60 12.10 1.56
CA ARG A 282 -15.58 12.97 0.39
C ARG A 282 -14.76 14.22 0.74
N PRO A 283 -13.82 14.65 -0.11
CA PRO A 283 -13.11 15.89 0.13
C PRO A 283 -14.14 17.02 0.24
N ILE A 284 -14.03 17.79 1.32
CA ILE A 284 -14.80 19.03 1.44
C ILE A 284 -14.22 19.95 0.39
N LEU A 285 -15.00 20.20 -0.67
CA LEU A 285 -14.63 21.16 -1.71
C LEU A 285 -14.53 22.56 -1.06
N ARG A 286 -13.32 23.09 -0.99
CA ARG A 286 -13.10 24.46 -0.56
C ARG A 286 -13.37 25.40 -1.73
N LEU A 287 -13.67 26.65 -1.42
CA LEU A 287 -13.85 27.68 -2.44
C LEU A 287 -12.64 27.78 -3.38
N GLU A 288 -11.44 27.62 -2.83
CA GLU A 288 -10.17 27.58 -3.58
C GLU A 288 -10.13 26.45 -4.61
N ASP A 289 -10.62 25.26 -4.27
CA ASP A 289 -10.70 24.12 -5.20
C ASP A 289 -11.69 24.40 -6.34
N LEU A 290 -12.78 25.08 -6.02
CA LEU A 290 -13.78 25.46 -7.02
C LEU A 290 -13.20 26.50 -7.98
N LEU A 291 -12.53 27.54 -7.45
CA LEU A 291 -11.87 28.56 -8.26
C LEU A 291 -10.79 27.95 -9.16
N LEU A 292 -9.98 27.03 -8.63
CA LEU A 292 -8.95 26.36 -9.42
C LEU A 292 -9.57 25.50 -10.53
N ARG A 293 -10.67 24.79 -10.27
CA ARG A 293 -11.40 24.03 -11.29
C ARG A 293 -11.97 24.93 -12.39
N VAL A 294 -12.54 26.07 -12.02
CA VAL A 294 -13.02 27.06 -12.97
C VAL A 294 -11.87 27.57 -13.85
N LEU A 295 -10.75 27.93 -13.21
CA LEU A 295 -9.55 28.41 -13.95
C LEU A 295 -9.05 27.35 -14.93
N ILE A 296 -8.91 26.09 -14.50
CA ILE A 296 -8.50 24.97 -15.35
C ILE A 296 -9.48 24.80 -16.52
N SER A 297 -10.79 24.89 -16.27
CA SER A 297 -11.81 24.75 -17.30
C SER A 297 -11.73 25.88 -18.33
N VAL A 298 -11.49 27.12 -17.89
CA VAL A 298 -11.28 28.28 -18.80
C VAL A 298 -10.05 28.07 -19.66
N VAL A 299 -8.92 27.67 -19.07
CA VAL A 299 -7.67 27.40 -19.81
C VAL A 299 -7.89 26.27 -20.84
N GLN A 300 -8.57 25.19 -20.46
CA GLN A 300 -8.91 24.11 -21.38
C GLN A 300 -9.79 24.58 -22.54
N LEU A 301 -10.76 25.45 -22.27
CA LEU A 301 -11.61 26.05 -23.30
C LEU A 301 -10.79 26.89 -24.27
N MET A 302 -9.90 27.72 -23.77
CA MET A 302 -8.99 28.54 -24.58
C MET A 302 -8.08 27.67 -25.47
N ILE A 303 -7.52 26.62 -24.95
CA ILE A 303 -6.68 25.65 -25.69
C ILE A 303 -7.50 25.00 -26.82
N ARG A 304 -8.73 24.55 -26.52
CA ARG A 304 -9.63 23.97 -27.54
C ARG A 304 -9.97 24.97 -28.63
N TRP A 305 -10.24 26.21 -28.26
CA TRP A 305 -10.56 27.27 -29.20
C TRP A 305 -9.36 27.60 -30.12
N LEU A 306 -8.15 27.72 -29.54
CA LEU A 306 -6.92 27.89 -30.32
C LEU A 306 -6.65 26.71 -31.26
N ALA A 307 -6.84 25.48 -30.80
CA ALA A 307 -6.69 24.29 -31.63
C ALA A 307 -7.69 24.26 -32.78
N TRP A 308 -8.93 24.71 -32.54
CA TRP A 308 -9.95 24.85 -33.57
C TRP A 308 -9.58 25.91 -34.59
N LEU A 309 -9.13 27.09 -34.16
CA LEU A 309 -8.64 28.17 -35.09
C LEU A 309 -7.47 27.68 -35.94
N LEU A 310 -6.51 26.98 -35.36
CA LEU A 310 -5.38 26.41 -36.11
C LEU A 310 -5.84 25.33 -37.11
N SER A 311 -6.87 24.56 -36.79
CA SER A 311 -7.44 23.58 -37.72
C SER A 311 -8.10 24.24 -38.93
N ILE A 312 -8.86 25.32 -38.72
CA ILE A 312 -9.45 26.12 -39.77
C ILE A 312 -8.35 26.71 -40.69
N ARG A 313 -7.32 27.32 -40.09
CA ARG A 313 -6.19 27.87 -40.86
C ARG A 313 -5.50 26.80 -41.70
N ARG A 314 -5.29 25.58 -41.17
CA ARG A 314 -4.73 24.45 -41.93
C ARG A 314 -5.65 24.00 -43.08
N SER A 315 -6.96 24.03 -42.89
CA SER A 315 -7.96 23.70 -43.92
C SER A 315 -7.95 24.72 -45.04
N LEU A 316 -7.91 26.01 -44.72
CA LEU A 316 -7.85 27.10 -45.68
C LEU A 316 -6.55 27.08 -46.52
N LEU A 317 -5.41 26.79 -45.88
CA LEU A 317 -4.13 26.65 -46.57
C LEU A 317 -4.11 25.45 -47.53
N LYS A 318 -4.73 24.33 -47.16
CA LYS A 318 -4.90 23.16 -48.05
C LYS A 318 -5.83 23.46 -49.22
N SER A 319 -6.91 24.22 -49.00
CA SER A 319 -7.84 24.65 -50.07
C SER A 319 -7.19 25.56 -51.09
N ASN A 320 -6.35 26.50 -50.64
CA ASN A 320 -5.63 27.40 -51.57
C ASN A 320 -4.49 26.69 -52.33
N GLY A 321 -3.80 25.73 -51.72
CA GLY A 321 -2.76 24.93 -52.39
C GLY A 321 -3.32 24.04 -53.52
N SER A 322 -4.59 23.59 -53.40
CA SER A 322 -5.24 22.77 -54.43
C SER A 322 -5.71 23.59 -55.64
N LYS A 323 -5.83 24.92 -55.52
CA LYS A 323 -6.21 25.78 -56.67
C LYS A 323 -5.06 26.11 -57.64
N TYR A 324 -3.81 25.94 -57.19
CA TYR A 324 -2.62 26.20 -58.01
C TYR A 324 -2.05 24.96 -58.73
N MET A 325 -2.59 23.77 -58.50
CA MET A 325 -2.16 22.55 -59.19
C MET A 325 -3.13 22.05 -60.26
N LYS A 326 -3.99 22.93 -60.83
CA LYS A 326 -4.85 22.63 -61.98
C LYS A 326 -4.64 23.61 -63.11
N VAL A 327 -3.40 23.91 -63.45
CA VAL A 327 -3.02 24.58 -64.71
C VAL A 327 -1.69 23.93 -65.12
N GLU A 328 -1.81 22.80 -65.75
CA GLU A 328 -0.97 22.28 -66.84
C GLU A 328 -1.69 21.11 -67.50
#